data_7ee4ee807e72ccaa6a479eef047f75f5
#
_entry.id   7ee4ee807e72ccaa6a479eef047f75f5
#
_cell.length_a   1.000
_cell.length_b   1.000
_cell.length_c   1.000
_cell.angle_alpha   90.00
_cell.angle_beta   90.00
_cell.angle_gamma   90.00
#
_symmetry.space_group_name_H-M   'P 1'
#
loop_
_entity.id
_entity.type
_entity.pdbx_description
1 polymer ?
#
loop_
_entity_poly.entity_id
_entity_poly.type
_entity_poly.pdbx_seq_one_letter_code
_entity_poly.pdbx_strand_id
1 'polypeptide(L)'
;VLYYGSRVHLETFHVLTDGTGAMQFLKAVCYRYCQLAHPDAFTPEQLATPYGTETAGEVQDGYLKHYVPAKSKTFREPGAYHLRGEHRIAGGLGVATALMPVDALKAECRRFGATVGEYLTAAIAYGVYEEYTACNGAKRPVSIFVPVNLRPIFGTETSLNFFSNLTIILPLARRAVPFEDVM
;
A
#
# COMPACT_ATOMS: atom_id res chain seq x y z
N VAL A 1 -19.52 1.41 -4.12
CA VAL A 1 -18.97 2.26 -5.18
C VAL A 1 -19.72 3.57 -5.18
N LEU A 2 -18.99 4.68 -5.17
CA LEU A 2 -19.55 6.03 -5.20
C LEU A 2 -18.97 6.76 -6.43
N TYR A 3 -19.66 7.78 -6.89
CA TYR A 3 -19.13 8.65 -7.94
C TYR A 3 -19.39 10.12 -7.62
N TYR A 4 -18.48 10.98 -8.08
CA TYR A 4 -18.64 12.42 -7.97
C TYR A 4 -17.91 13.10 -9.14
N GLY A 5 -18.64 13.84 -9.96
CA GLY A 5 -18.09 14.43 -11.19
C GLY A 5 -17.51 13.35 -12.11
N SER A 6 -16.23 13.46 -12.45
CA SER A 6 -15.49 12.50 -13.27
C SER A 6 -14.73 11.43 -12.47
N ARG A 7 -15.02 11.27 -11.19
CA ARG A 7 -14.31 10.34 -10.31
C ARG A 7 -15.22 9.21 -9.86
N VAL A 8 -14.66 8.00 -9.88
CA VAL A 8 -15.26 6.80 -9.27
C VAL A 8 -14.46 6.47 -8.02
N HIS A 9 -15.16 6.26 -6.92
CA HIS A 9 -14.58 5.89 -5.64
C HIS A 9 -15.03 4.48 -5.25
N LEU A 10 -14.07 3.65 -4.91
CA LEU A 10 -14.31 2.34 -4.33
C LEU A 10 -13.90 2.37 -2.86
N GLU A 11 -14.84 2.03 -2.00
CA GLU A 11 -14.60 1.78 -0.58
C GLU A 11 -14.89 0.30 -0.30
N THR A 12 -13.91 -0.38 0.26
CA THR A 12 -14.01 -1.81 0.61
C THR A 12 -13.63 -2.01 2.06
N PHE A 13 -14.36 -2.90 2.73
CA PHE A 13 -13.98 -3.33 4.06
C PHE A 13 -12.83 -4.35 3.96
N HIS A 14 -11.73 -4.08 4.64
CA HIS A 14 -10.47 -4.83 4.49
C HIS A 14 -10.58 -6.32 4.92
N VAL A 15 -11.69 -6.73 5.53
CA VAL A 15 -11.97 -8.16 5.77
C VAL A 15 -12.23 -8.92 4.46
N LEU A 16 -12.77 -8.25 3.44
CA LEU A 16 -13.12 -8.88 2.17
C LEU A 16 -11.89 -9.13 1.28
N THR A 17 -11.01 -8.16 1.22
CA THR A 17 -9.89 -8.17 0.27
C THR A 17 -8.81 -7.17 0.67
N ASP A 18 -7.61 -7.33 0.14
CA ASP A 18 -6.53 -6.35 0.24
C ASP A 18 -6.54 -5.36 -0.94
N GLY A 19 -5.55 -4.45 -0.96
CA GLY A 19 -5.43 -3.45 -2.01
C GLY A 19 -5.31 -4.04 -3.41
N THR A 20 -4.74 -5.22 -3.58
CA THR A 20 -4.61 -5.89 -4.88
C THR A 20 -5.96 -6.38 -5.39
N GLY A 21 -6.71 -7.10 -4.55
CA GLY A 21 -8.04 -7.58 -4.94
C GLY A 21 -9.05 -6.44 -5.12
N ALA A 22 -9.03 -5.43 -4.26
CA ALA A 22 -9.85 -4.23 -4.43
C ALA A 22 -9.55 -3.50 -5.75
N MET A 23 -8.28 -3.42 -6.16
CA MET A 23 -7.88 -2.83 -7.44
C MET A 23 -8.39 -3.64 -8.64
N GLN A 24 -8.38 -4.97 -8.56
CA GLN A 24 -8.94 -5.82 -9.62
C GLN A 24 -10.44 -5.57 -9.77
N PHE A 25 -11.17 -5.52 -8.67
CA PHE A 25 -12.58 -5.19 -8.68
C PHE A 25 -12.86 -3.79 -9.28
N LEU A 26 -12.08 -2.78 -8.88
CA LEU A 26 -12.23 -1.43 -9.45
C LEU A 26 -11.97 -1.41 -10.95
N LYS A 27 -10.96 -2.14 -11.43
CA LYS A 27 -10.67 -2.28 -12.87
C LYS A 27 -11.85 -2.91 -13.60
N ALA A 28 -12.47 -3.95 -13.04
CA ALA A 28 -13.65 -4.59 -13.63
C ALA A 28 -14.84 -3.62 -13.73
N VAL A 29 -15.09 -2.83 -12.67
CA VAL A 29 -16.12 -1.79 -12.68
C VAL A 29 -15.84 -0.73 -13.76
N CYS A 30 -14.62 -0.22 -13.83
CA CYS A 30 -14.23 0.77 -14.83
C CYS A 30 -14.33 0.21 -16.26
N TYR A 31 -13.88 -1.03 -16.47
CA TYR A 31 -13.96 -1.70 -17.76
C TYR A 31 -15.44 -1.84 -18.22
N ARG A 32 -16.31 -2.29 -17.32
CA ARG A 32 -17.74 -2.40 -17.62
C ARG A 32 -18.37 -1.05 -17.90
N TYR A 33 -18.00 -0.03 -17.15
CA TYR A 33 -18.43 1.34 -17.44
C TYR A 33 -18.02 1.77 -18.86
N CYS A 34 -16.77 1.54 -19.25
CA CYS A 34 -16.28 1.90 -20.58
C CYS A 34 -17.03 1.14 -21.70
N GLN A 35 -17.30 -0.15 -21.50
CA GLN A 35 -18.11 -0.94 -22.45
C GLN A 35 -19.52 -0.34 -22.67
N LEU A 36 -20.13 0.16 -21.61
CA LEU A 36 -21.48 0.72 -21.65
C LEU A 36 -21.52 2.15 -22.19
N ALA A 37 -20.52 2.97 -21.82
CA ALA A 37 -20.47 4.38 -22.18
C ALA A 37 -19.85 4.62 -23.56
N HIS A 38 -18.97 3.74 -24.02
CA HIS A 38 -18.19 3.87 -25.25
C HIS A 38 -18.14 2.55 -26.04
N PRO A 39 -19.29 1.96 -26.40
CA PRO A 39 -19.32 0.63 -27.03
C PRO A 39 -18.54 0.59 -28.35
N ASP A 40 -18.47 1.70 -29.08
CA ASP A 40 -17.76 1.80 -30.36
C ASP A 40 -16.23 1.67 -30.21
N ALA A 41 -15.70 1.81 -29.00
CA ALA A 41 -14.28 1.61 -28.71
C ALA A 41 -13.88 0.15 -28.47
N PHE A 42 -14.86 -0.78 -28.53
CA PHE A 42 -14.67 -2.20 -28.22
C PHE A 42 -15.06 -3.08 -29.39
N THR A 43 -14.39 -4.20 -29.56
CA THR A 43 -14.84 -5.26 -30.48
C THR A 43 -16.09 -5.96 -29.93
N PRO A 44 -16.90 -6.62 -30.78
CA PRO A 44 -18.03 -7.42 -30.30
C PRO A 44 -17.66 -8.48 -29.28
N GLU A 45 -16.48 -9.09 -29.41
CA GLU A 45 -15.95 -10.07 -28.44
C GLU A 45 -15.61 -9.41 -27.10
N GLN A 46 -14.97 -8.25 -27.13
CA GLN A 46 -14.66 -7.48 -25.92
C GLN A 46 -15.92 -7.00 -25.21
N LEU A 47 -16.98 -6.63 -25.94
CA LEU A 47 -18.28 -6.26 -25.36
C LEU A 47 -18.96 -7.43 -24.66
N ALA A 48 -18.79 -8.65 -25.20
CA ALA A 48 -19.36 -9.87 -24.65
C ALA A 48 -18.56 -10.44 -23.46
N THR A 49 -17.30 -10.03 -23.30
CA THR A 49 -16.39 -10.60 -22.32
C THR A 49 -16.26 -9.69 -21.10
N PRO A 50 -16.45 -10.18 -19.87
CA PRO A 50 -16.16 -9.44 -18.65
C PRO A 50 -14.66 -9.16 -18.52
N TYR A 51 -14.30 -8.21 -17.66
CA TYR A 51 -12.90 -7.95 -17.34
C TYR A 51 -12.30 -9.10 -16.53
N GLY A 52 -11.26 -9.70 -17.07
CA GLY A 52 -10.63 -10.86 -16.46
C GLY A 52 -11.43 -12.16 -16.70
N THR A 53 -10.80 -13.25 -16.43
CA THR A 53 -11.45 -14.57 -16.40
C THR A 53 -11.57 -14.97 -14.93
N GLU A 54 -12.77 -15.27 -14.47
CA GLU A 54 -12.95 -15.86 -13.15
C GLU A 54 -12.20 -17.20 -13.09
N THR A 55 -11.16 -17.26 -12.30
CA THR A 55 -10.41 -18.49 -12.07
C THR A 55 -10.71 -19.03 -10.68
N ALA A 56 -10.66 -20.35 -10.53
CA ALA A 56 -10.77 -20.97 -9.21
C ALA A 56 -9.68 -20.47 -8.22
N GLY A 57 -8.57 -19.93 -8.74
CA GLY A 57 -7.50 -19.30 -7.96
C GLY A 57 -7.93 -18.03 -7.28
N GLU A 58 -8.84 -17.24 -7.87
CA GLU A 58 -9.24 -15.93 -7.32
C GLU A 58 -9.98 -16.04 -5.98
N VAL A 59 -10.73 -17.09 -5.76
CA VAL A 59 -11.49 -17.33 -4.52
C VAL A 59 -10.75 -18.24 -3.53
N GLN A 60 -9.55 -18.71 -3.88
CA GLN A 60 -8.75 -19.58 -3.04
C GLN A 60 -8.08 -18.79 -1.91
N ASP A 61 -8.19 -19.29 -0.68
CA ASP A 61 -7.43 -18.74 0.45
C ASP A 61 -5.94 -19.05 0.28
N GLY A 62 -5.15 -18.01 -0.03
CA GLY A 62 -3.70 -18.14 -0.23
C GLY A 62 -2.95 -18.54 1.05
N TYR A 63 -3.41 -18.13 2.21
CA TYR A 63 -2.76 -18.51 3.47
C TYR A 63 -2.97 -20.01 3.74
N LEU A 64 -4.19 -20.51 3.59
CA LEU A 64 -4.46 -21.95 3.79
C LEU A 64 -3.72 -22.81 2.76
N LYS A 65 -3.67 -22.36 1.51
CA LYS A 65 -2.96 -23.07 0.43
C LYS A 65 -1.48 -23.26 0.71
N HIS A 66 -0.83 -22.24 1.25
CA HIS A 66 0.62 -22.19 1.45
C HIS A 66 1.03 -22.39 2.92
N TYR A 67 0.08 -22.75 3.78
CA TYR A 67 0.36 -22.97 5.19
C TYR A 67 1.29 -24.15 5.41
N VAL A 68 2.40 -23.90 6.08
CA VAL A 68 3.33 -24.92 6.55
C VAL A 68 3.46 -24.78 8.07
N PRO A 69 3.15 -25.84 8.83
CA PRO A 69 3.35 -25.79 10.27
C PRO A 69 4.81 -25.49 10.61
N ALA A 70 5.06 -24.39 11.26
CA ALA A 70 6.40 -24.01 11.71
C ALA A 70 6.41 -23.72 13.20
N LYS A 71 7.53 -24.03 13.88
CA LYS A 71 7.74 -23.53 15.24
C LYS A 71 8.04 -22.04 15.16
N SER A 72 7.04 -21.22 15.41
CA SER A 72 7.20 -19.78 15.45
C SER A 72 8.01 -19.37 16.67
N LYS A 73 9.08 -18.60 16.45
CA LYS A 73 9.71 -17.84 17.52
C LYS A 73 8.90 -16.56 17.68
N THR A 74 8.33 -16.35 18.85
CA THR A 74 7.60 -15.10 19.15
C THR A 74 8.61 -13.96 19.15
N PHE A 75 8.60 -13.17 18.09
CA PHE A 75 9.33 -11.90 18.09
C PHE A 75 8.42 -10.84 18.71
N ARG A 76 8.89 -10.18 19.77
CA ARG A 76 8.19 -9.07 20.38
C ARG A 76 8.76 -7.77 19.83
N GLU A 77 7.99 -7.08 19.04
CA GLU A 77 8.37 -5.76 18.54
C GLU A 77 8.47 -4.75 19.69
N PRO A 78 9.49 -3.87 19.66
CA PRO A 78 9.58 -2.77 20.61
C PRO A 78 8.40 -1.81 20.41
N GLY A 79 7.97 -1.15 21.48
CA GLY A 79 6.96 -0.10 21.36
C GLY A 79 7.48 1.05 20.50
N ALA A 80 6.68 1.49 19.51
CA ALA A 80 7.03 2.54 18.59
C ALA A 80 6.78 3.95 19.14
N TYR A 81 7.43 4.94 18.54
CA TYR A 81 7.11 6.35 18.69
C TYR A 81 5.73 6.63 18.08
N HIS A 82 4.92 7.41 18.75
CA HIS A 82 3.62 7.83 18.24
C HIS A 82 3.71 9.33 17.91
N LEU A 83 3.41 9.66 16.66
CA LEU A 83 3.24 11.04 16.22
C LEU A 83 2.20 11.74 17.10
N ARG A 84 2.50 12.94 17.52
CA ARG A 84 1.59 13.79 18.28
C ARG A 84 0.92 14.76 17.32
N GLY A 85 -0.34 15.06 17.56
CA GLY A 85 -1.08 16.02 16.75
C GLY A 85 -2.38 16.38 17.42
N GLU A 86 -2.96 17.49 17.00
CA GLU A 86 -4.28 17.90 17.44
C GLU A 86 -5.37 17.11 16.69
N HIS A 87 -6.30 16.52 17.44
CA HIS A 87 -7.46 15.90 16.85
C HIS A 87 -8.42 16.98 16.33
N ARG A 88 -8.92 16.81 15.12
CA ARG A 88 -9.98 17.66 14.58
C ARG A 88 -11.26 17.47 15.40
N ILE A 89 -11.84 18.57 15.86
CA ILE A 89 -13.05 18.59 16.72
C ILE A 89 -14.24 17.85 16.09
N ALA A 90 -14.31 17.79 14.77
CA ALA A 90 -15.41 17.15 14.03
C ALA A 90 -15.11 15.72 13.54
N GLY A 91 -14.04 15.07 13.99
CA GLY A 91 -13.70 13.71 13.56
C GLY A 91 -13.35 13.57 12.06
N GLY A 92 -13.10 14.67 11.36
CA GLY A 92 -12.78 14.67 9.93
C GLY A 92 -11.36 14.14 9.64
N LEU A 93 -11.22 13.39 8.54
CA LEU A 93 -9.94 12.97 8.00
C LEU A 93 -9.33 14.10 7.14
N GLY A 94 -8.05 14.36 7.33
CA GLY A 94 -7.25 15.16 6.42
C GLY A 94 -6.59 14.26 5.37
N VAL A 95 -6.68 14.63 4.10
CA VAL A 95 -5.99 13.95 3.01
C VAL A 95 -5.04 14.93 2.37
N ALA A 96 -3.75 14.57 2.31
CA ALA A 96 -2.75 15.29 1.53
C ALA A 96 -2.47 14.51 0.25
N THR A 97 -2.49 15.19 -0.89
CA THR A 97 -2.21 14.58 -2.19
C THR A 97 -1.05 15.32 -2.85
N ALA A 98 -0.07 14.58 -3.31
CA ALA A 98 1.03 15.10 -4.10
C ALA A 98 1.03 14.44 -5.49
N LEU A 99 1.23 15.26 -6.54
CA LEU A 99 1.42 14.80 -7.89
C LEU A 99 2.85 15.10 -8.33
N MET A 100 3.53 14.11 -8.87
CA MET A 100 4.91 14.25 -9.34
C MET A 100 5.13 13.51 -10.65
N PRO A 101 6.02 14.00 -11.54
CA PRO A 101 6.37 13.30 -12.76
C PRO A 101 7.06 11.96 -12.44
N VAL A 102 6.56 10.88 -13.02
CA VAL A 102 7.07 9.52 -12.76
C VAL A 102 8.54 9.37 -13.16
N ASP A 103 8.94 9.98 -14.28
CA ASP A 103 10.32 9.88 -14.78
C ASP A 103 11.31 10.61 -13.86
N ALA A 104 10.92 11.77 -13.32
CA ALA A 104 11.74 12.50 -12.34
C ALA A 104 11.90 11.68 -11.05
N LEU A 105 10.80 11.10 -10.55
CA LEU A 105 10.84 10.24 -9.37
C LEU A 105 11.74 9.01 -9.60
N LYS A 106 11.62 8.33 -10.75
CA LYS A 106 12.48 7.20 -11.10
C LYS A 106 13.95 7.58 -11.25
N ALA A 107 14.23 8.78 -11.78
CA ALA A 107 15.60 9.28 -11.87
C ALA A 107 16.21 9.47 -10.48
N GLU A 108 15.44 10.04 -9.56
CA GLU A 108 15.87 10.23 -8.18
C GLU A 108 16.07 8.88 -7.46
N CYS A 109 15.14 7.94 -7.58
CA CYS A 109 15.30 6.59 -7.02
C CYS A 109 16.59 5.91 -7.50
N ARG A 110 16.94 6.04 -8.79
CA ARG A 110 18.19 5.46 -9.34
C ARG A 110 19.45 6.05 -8.71
N ARG A 111 19.44 7.32 -8.30
CA ARG A 111 20.58 7.95 -7.60
C ARG A 111 20.90 7.23 -6.28
N PHE A 112 19.89 6.68 -5.64
CA PHE A 112 20.01 5.92 -4.39
C PHE A 112 20.05 4.40 -4.59
N GLY A 113 19.98 3.93 -5.83
CA GLY A 113 19.91 2.48 -6.11
C GLY A 113 18.63 1.82 -5.58
N ALA A 114 17.57 2.60 -5.39
CA ALA A 114 16.33 2.18 -4.74
C ALA A 114 15.16 2.04 -5.72
N THR A 115 14.19 1.24 -5.34
CA THR A 115 12.87 1.21 -5.98
C THR A 115 12.04 2.43 -5.57
N VAL A 116 11.00 2.75 -6.32
CA VAL A 116 10.06 3.83 -5.96
C VAL A 116 9.42 3.58 -4.59
N GLY A 117 9.08 2.33 -4.28
CA GLY A 117 8.50 1.96 -2.99
C GLY A 117 9.46 2.20 -1.83
N GLU A 118 10.71 1.79 -1.95
CA GLU A 118 11.76 2.01 -0.95
C GLU A 118 12.00 3.51 -0.74
N TYR A 119 12.18 4.25 -1.84
CA TYR A 119 12.41 5.69 -1.77
C TYR A 119 11.28 6.45 -1.09
N LEU A 120 10.02 6.19 -1.46
CA LEU A 120 8.87 6.85 -0.85
C LEU A 120 8.68 6.44 0.61
N THR A 121 8.94 5.18 0.94
CA THR A 121 8.91 4.70 2.33
C THR A 121 9.98 5.41 3.17
N ALA A 122 11.19 5.54 2.66
CA ALA A 122 12.27 6.26 3.32
C ALA A 122 11.96 7.75 3.46
N ALA A 123 11.35 8.38 2.45
CA ALA A 123 10.94 9.78 2.52
C ALA A 123 9.90 10.05 3.62
N ILE A 124 8.90 9.17 3.74
CA ILE A 124 7.91 9.23 4.83
C ILE A 124 8.59 8.99 6.18
N ALA A 125 9.47 7.99 6.25
CA ALA A 125 10.25 7.68 7.43
C ALA A 125 11.08 8.87 7.91
N TYR A 126 11.74 9.52 6.97
CA TYR A 126 12.56 10.69 7.22
C TYR A 126 11.75 11.85 7.78
N GLY A 127 10.58 12.16 7.19
CA GLY A 127 9.70 13.20 7.72
C GLY A 127 9.24 12.93 9.15
N VAL A 128 8.89 11.67 9.47
CA VAL A 128 8.56 11.28 10.84
C VAL A 128 9.78 11.40 11.77
N TYR A 129 10.95 11.06 11.25
CA TYR A 129 12.19 11.08 12.01
C TYR A 129 12.68 12.49 12.33
N GLU A 130 12.50 13.45 11.41
CA GLU A 130 12.76 14.86 11.67
C GLU A 130 11.89 15.40 12.81
N GLU A 131 10.59 15.10 12.80
CA GLU A 131 9.69 15.47 13.90
C GLU A 131 10.11 14.80 15.22
N TYR A 132 10.45 13.50 15.15
CA TYR A 132 10.94 12.75 16.30
C TYR A 132 12.17 13.39 16.94
N THR A 133 13.16 13.80 16.14
CA THR A 133 14.39 14.41 16.65
C THR A 133 14.16 15.80 17.22
N ALA A 134 13.21 16.56 16.69
CA ALA A 134 12.81 17.86 17.21
C ALA A 134 12.12 17.77 18.59
N CYS A 135 11.49 16.66 18.91
CA CYS A 135 10.75 16.43 20.16
C CYS A 135 11.62 16.02 21.37
N ASN A 136 12.92 16.27 21.37
CA ASN A 136 13.89 16.08 22.47
C ASN A 136 13.44 15.13 23.59
N GLY A 137 13.59 13.82 23.43
CA GLY A 137 13.33 12.90 24.53
C GLY A 137 12.44 11.71 24.19
N ALA A 138 12.17 11.45 22.94
CA ALA A 138 11.49 10.22 22.55
C ALA A 138 12.33 9.00 22.97
N LYS A 139 11.70 8.11 23.75
CA LYS A 139 12.32 6.91 24.31
C LYS A 139 12.05 5.67 23.49
N ARG A 140 11.34 5.81 22.36
CA ARG A 140 10.90 4.71 21.53
C ARG A 140 11.34 4.94 20.09
N PRO A 141 11.75 3.92 19.35
CA PRO A 141 12.17 4.05 17.97
C PRO A 141 11.01 4.43 17.04
N VAL A 142 11.34 5.07 15.92
CA VAL A 142 10.39 5.18 14.81
C VAL A 142 10.27 3.81 14.16
N SER A 143 9.05 3.34 14.00
CA SER A 143 8.75 2.05 13.41
C SER A 143 7.76 2.23 12.26
N ILE A 144 8.08 1.65 11.12
CA ILE A 144 7.28 1.74 9.90
C ILE A 144 6.85 0.34 9.51
N PHE A 145 5.55 0.19 9.34
CA PHE A 145 4.93 -1.03 8.88
C PHE A 145 4.74 -0.96 7.36
N VAL A 146 5.36 -1.86 6.63
CA VAL A 146 5.28 -1.95 5.18
C VAL A 146 4.58 -3.24 4.78
N PRO A 147 3.36 -3.19 4.21
CA PRO A 147 2.69 -4.38 3.71
C PRO A 147 3.37 -4.91 2.44
N VAL A 148 3.50 -6.22 2.35
CA VAL A 148 4.13 -6.94 1.22
C VAL A 148 3.13 -7.87 0.58
N ASN A 149 2.88 -7.70 -0.71
CA ASN A 149 2.05 -8.61 -1.49
C ASN A 149 2.76 -9.97 -1.64
N LEU A 150 2.12 -11.04 -1.16
CA LEU A 150 2.69 -12.38 -1.21
C LEU A 150 2.41 -13.12 -2.54
N ARG A 151 1.50 -12.63 -3.38
CA ARG A 151 1.11 -13.31 -4.63
C ARG A 151 2.30 -13.59 -5.56
N PRO A 152 3.19 -12.62 -5.85
CA PRO A 152 4.34 -12.88 -6.69
C PRO A 152 5.34 -13.88 -6.09
N ILE A 153 5.41 -13.92 -4.73
CA ILE A 153 6.35 -14.80 -4.02
C ILE A 153 5.88 -16.26 -4.07
N PHE A 154 4.57 -16.48 -3.95
CA PHE A 154 3.99 -17.80 -3.88
C PHE A 154 3.31 -18.28 -5.18
N GLY A 155 3.31 -17.45 -6.23
CA GLY A 155 2.67 -17.78 -7.50
C GLY A 155 1.17 -18.05 -7.38
N THR A 156 0.45 -17.21 -6.61
CA THR A 156 -0.99 -17.35 -6.40
C THR A 156 -1.77 -16.16 -6.95
N GLU A 157 -3.01 -16.37 -7.37
CA GLU A 157 -3.87 -15.36 -8.04
C GLU A 157 -5.07 -14.94 -7.19
N THR A 158 -5.05 -15.23 -5.90
CA THR A 158 -6.21 -14.96 -5.03
C THR A 158 -6.60 -13.48 -5.01
N SER A 159 -7.91 -13.19 -5.02
CA SER A 159 -8.48 -11.86 -4.77
C SER A 159 -8.75 -11.58 -3.30
N LEU A 160 -8.61 -12.61 -2.43
CA LEU A 160 -8.73 -12.46 -0.99
C LEU A 160 -7.48 -11.83 -0.40
N ASN A 161 -7.50 -11.51 0.88
CA ASN A 161 -6.31 -11.03 1.59
C ASN A 161 -5.15 -12.03 1.48
N PHE A 162 -4.03 -11.60 0.90
CA PHE A 162 -2.82 -12.40 0.84
C PHE A 162 -1.57 -11.52 0.85
N PHE A 163 -1.23 -11.02 2.02
CA PHE A 163 -0.08 -10.15 2.26
C PHE A 163 0.60 -10.50 3.58
N SER A 164 1.81 -10.07 3.73
CA SER A 164 2.55 -10.04 4.98
C SER A 164 3.01 -8.62 5.26
N ASN A 165 3.79 -8.42 6.28
CA ASN A 165 4.37 -7.12 6.60
C ASN A 165 5.85 -7.25 6.93
N LEU A 166 6.55 -6.16 6.67
CA LEU A 166 7.89 -5.90 7.18
C LEU A 166 7.78 -4.72 8.15
N THR A 167 8.43 -4.84 9.29
CA THR A 167 8.58 -3.75 10.24
C THR A 167 9.99 -3.22 10.16
N ILE A 168 10.13 -1.98 9.70
CA ILE A 168 11.40 -1.26 9.64
C ILE A 168 11.51 -0.42 10.93
N ILE A 169 12.56 -0.62 11.68
CA ILE A 169 12.81 0.08 12.93
C ILE A 169 14.01 0.99 12.74
N LEU A 170 13.77 2.30 12.75
CA LEU A 170 14.85 3.28 12.71
C LEU A 170 15.44 3.44 14.12
N PRO A 171 16.78 3.43 14.25
CA PRO A 171 17.42 3.50 15.53
C PRO A 171 17.12 4.81 16.24
N LEU A 172 17.20 4.78 17.57
CA LEU A 172 17.13 5.99 18.39
C LEU A 172 18.32 6.88 18.05
N ALA A 173 18.07 8.06 17.51
CA ALA A 173 19.10 9.08 17.34
C ALA A 173 18.77 10.33 18.16
N ARG A 174 19.81 10.95 18.65
CA ARG A 174 19.73 12.22 19.42
C ARG A 174 19.98 13.45 18.53
N ARG A 175 20.29 13.23 17.25
CA ARG A 175 20.59 14.27 16.26
C ARG A 175 19.89 13.94 14.96
N ALA A 176 19.52 14.98 14.23
CA ALA A 176 19.06 14.82 12.85
C ALA A 176 20.15 14.09 12.04
N VAL A 177 19.75 13.12 11.24
CA VAL A 177 20.59 12.41 10.29
C VAL A 177 20.23 12.87 8.87
N PRO A 178 21.17 12.88 7.92
CA PRO A 178 20.83 13.18 6.54
C PRO A 178 19.91 12.10 5.95
N PHE A 179 19.18 12.45 4.91
CA PHE A 179 18.24 11.53 4.24
C PHE A 179 18.94 10.27 3.73
N GLU A 180 20.18 10.42 3.28
CA GLU A 180 21.03 9.34 2.77
C GLU A 180 21.25 8.23 3.82
N ASP A 181 21.27 8.58 5.10
CA ASP A 181 21.46 7.62 6.19
C ASP A 181 20.16 6.88 6.57
N VAL A 182 19.01 7.34 6.06
CA VAL A 182 17.69 6.71 6.26
C VAL A 182 17.34 5.79 5.09
N MET A 183 17.92 6.05 3.91
CA MET A 183 17.78 5.22 2.72
C MET A 183 18.51 3.88 2.85
#